data_be626b97d3a56bd746942092e8436183
#
_entry.id   be626b97d3a56bd746942092e8436183
#
_cell.length_a   1.000
_cell.length_b   1.000
_cell.length_c   1.000
_cell.angle_alpha   90.00
_cell.angle_beta   90.00
_cell.angle_gamma   90.00
#
_symmetry.space_group_name_H-M   'P 1'
#
loop_
_entity.id
_entity.type
_entity.pdbx_description
1 polymer ?
#
loop_
_entity_poly.entity_id
_entity_poly.type
_entity_poly.pdbx_seq_one_letter_code
_entity_poly.pdbx_strand_id
1 'polypeptide(L)'
;MAKADIKVRGRSYSVACAPGQEDRLIGLARQLDARVQDIATAVGNIGDDRLLLIAALALLDELDASHRAQVEAAGPDIARAAEALNDTAARIEALAARIEAEK
;
A
#
# COMPACT_ATOMS: atom_id res chain seq x y z
N MET A 1 -0.66 -22.83 -5.53
CA MET A 1 -0.48 -21.41 -5.18
C MET A 1 1.00 -21.11 -5.04
N ALA A 2 1.47 -20.06 -5.67
CA ALA A 2 2.87 -19.66 -5.58
C ALA A 2 3.11 -18.82 -4.33
N LYS A 3 4.35 -18.73 -3.91
CA LYS A 3 4.78 -17.90 -2.78
C LYS A 3 6.02 -17.11 -3.18
N ALA A 4 6.06 -15.86 -2.76
CA ALA A 4 7.24 -15.02 -2.92
C ALA A 4 7.88 -14.76 -1.56
N ASP A 5 9.20 -14.89 -1.49
CA ASP A 5 9.95 -14.52 -0.30
C ASP A 5 10.39 -13.08 -0.44
N ILE A 6 9.88 -12.22 0.42
CA ILE A 6 10.19 -10.80 0.41
C ILE A 6 10.97 -10.41 1.67
N LYS A 7 11.68 -9.32 1.58
CA LYS A 7 12.48 -8.81 2.69
C LYS A 7 12.19 -7.33 2.91
N VAL A 8 11.78 -7.00 4.12
CA VAL A 8 11.49 -5.61 4.53
C VAL A 8 12.09 -5.39 5.91
N ARG A 9 12.91 -4.37 6.06
CA ARG A 9 13.60 -4.02 7.30
C ARG A 9 14.45 -5.16 7.86
N GLY A 10 15.07 -5.94 6.97
CA GLY A 10 15.91 -7.07 7.35
C GLY A 10 15.16 -8.33 7.75
N ARG A 11 13.83 -8.30 7.76
CA ARG A 11 12.99 -9.45 8.07
C ARG A 11 12.47 -10.10 6.80
N SER A 12 12.46 -11.42 6.77
CA SER A 12 11.96 -12.18 5.64
C SER A 12 10.54 -12.62 5.87
N TYR A 13 9.70 -12.48 4.83
CA TYR A 13 8.30 -12.87 4.85
C TYR A 13 7.99 -13.72 3.63
N SER A 14 7.17 -14.74 3.81
CA SER A 14 6.67 -15.55 2.71
C SER A 14 5.22 -15.15 2.43
N VAL A 15 4.97 -14.64 1.23
CA VAL A 15 3.65 -14.11 0.84
C VAL A 15 3.09 -14.95 -0.29
N ALA A 16 1.85 -15.41 -0.13
CA ALA A 16 1.16 -16.13 -1.20
C ALA A 16 0.81 -15.18 -2.33
N CYS A 17 0.99 -15.64 -3.55
CA CYS A 17 0.69 -14.86 -4.74
C CYS A 17 0.20 -15.76 -5.88
N ALA A 18 -0.29 -15.14 -6.95
CA ALA A 18 -0.64 -15.86 -8.16
C ALA A 18 0.65 -16.35 -8.85
N PRO A 19 0.60 -17.50 -9.51
CA PRO A 19 1.76 -17.98 -10.27
C PRO A 19 2.21 -16.94 -11.31
N GLY A 20 3.51 -16.69 -11.36
CA GLY A 20 4.10 -15.69 -12.23
C GLY A 20 4.19 -14.28 -11.67
N GLN A 21 3.68 -14.04 -10.45
CA GLN A 21 3.70 -12.73 -9.81
C GLN A 21 4.82 -12.57 -8.77
N GLU A 22 5.64 -13.59 -8.60
CA GLU A 22 6.69 -13.62 -7.57
C GLU A 22 7.70 -12.48 -7.74
N ASP A 23 8.21 -12.28 -8.94
CA ASP A 23 9.20 -11.24 -9.23
C ASP A 23 8.61 -9.83 -9.03
N ARG A 24 7.35 -9.66 -9.38
CA ARG A 24 6.64 -8.40 -9.18
C ARG A 24 6.54 -8.08 -7.69
N LEU A 25 6.18 -9.06 -6.87
CA LEU A 25 6.10 -8.87 -5.42
C LEU A 25 7.44 -8.54 -4.80
N ILE A 26 8.50 -9.21 -5.25
CA ILE A 26 9.86 -8.93 -4.78
C ILE A 26 10.26 -7.50 -5.11
N GLY A 27 9.94 -7.04 -6.32
CA GLY A 27 10.19 -5.65 -6.72
C GLY A 27 9.42 -4.64 -5.88
N LEU A 28 8.14 -4.91 -5.61
CA LEU A 28 7.31 -4.07 -4.76
C LEU A 28 7.83 -4.04 -3.32
N ALA A 29 8.29 -5.17 -2.81
CA ALA A 29 8.87 -5.25 -1.47
C ALA A 29 10.14 -4.41 -1.34
N ARG A 30 10.97 -4.35 -2.38
CA ARG A 30 12.15 -3.48 -2.39
C ARG A 30 11.77 -2.01 -2.33
N GLN A 31 10.73 -1.62 -3.06
CA GLN A 31 10.22 -0.25 -3.01
C GLN A 31 9.66 0.08 -1.63
N LEU A 32 8.92 -0.84 -1.04
CA LEU A 32 8.40 -0.66 0.32
C LEU A 32 9.52 -0.54 1.34
N ASP A 33 10.53 -1.39 1.25
CA ASP A 33 11.69 -1.33 2.14
C ASP A 33 12.39 0.02 2.08
N ALA A 34 12.61 0.54 0.88
CA ALA A 34 13.21 1.86 0.69
C ALA A 34 12.36 2.96 1.34
N ARG A 35 11.04 2.91 1.18
CA ARG A 35 10.12 3.85 1.79
C ARG A 35 10.16 3.80 3.30
N VAL A 36 10.17 2.61 3.86
CA VAL A 36 10.22 2.42 5.32
C VAL A 36 11.53 2.97 5.87
N GLN A 37 12.64 2.74 5.17
CA GLN A 37 13.95 3.27 5.59
C GLN A 37 13.97 4.80 5.55
N ASP A 38 13.41 5.42 4.53
CA ASP A 38 13.30 6.88 4.44
C ASP A 38 12.50 7.46 5.61
N ILE A 39 11.39 6.83 5.95
CA ILE A 39 10.56 7.24 7.08
C ILE A 39 11.31 7.08 8.39
N ALA A 40 12.01 5.96 8.57
CA ALA A 40 12.81 5.72 9.78
C ALA A 40 13.91 6.79 9.94
N THR A 41 14.49 7.24 8.85
CA THR A 41 15.48 8.32 8.87
C THR A 41 14.85 9.64 9.34
N ALA A 42 13.62 9.91 8.93
CA ALA A 42 12.92 11.16 9.24
C ALA A 42 12.36 11.19 10.67
N VAL A 43 11.73 10.08 11.12
CA VAL A 43 10.99 10.05 12.39
C VAL A 43 11.69 9.26 13.49
N GLY A 44 12.76 8.54 13.16
CA GLY A 44 13.47 7.69 14.09
C GLY A 44 12.95 6.26 14.12
N ASN A 45 13.59 5.41 14.89
CA ASN A 45 13.24 4.00 14.98
C ASN A 45 12.12 3.79 16.01
N ILE A 46 10.88 3.93 15.56
CA ILE A 46 9.68 3.84 16.40
C ILE A 46 9.06 2.45 16.44
N GLY A 47 9.71 1.45 15.82
CA GLY A 47 9.21 0.09 15.70
C GLY A 47 8.78 -0.24 14.27
N ASP A 48 9.03 -1.46 13.83
CA ASP A 48 8.78 -1.86 12.44
C ASP A 48 7.29 -1.81 12.09
N ASP A 49 6.41 -2.17 13.00
CA ASP A 49 4.96 -2.14 12.79
C ASP A 49 4.46 -0.71 12.56
N ARG A 50 4.93 0.24 13.35
CA ARG A 50 4.56 1.65 13.18
C ARG A 50 5.15 2.25 11.93
N LEU A 51 6.38 1.91 11.60
CA LEU A 51 7.01 2.35 10.35
C LEU A 51 6.26 1.83 9.14
N LEU A 52 5.85 0.57 9.16
CA LEU A 52 5.05 -0.02 8.08
C LEU A 52 3.69 0.65 7.96
N LEU A 53 3.05 0.97 9.08
CA LEU A 53 1.76 1.68 9.07
C LEU A 53 1.89 3.06 8.43
N ILE A 54 2.91 3.82 8.81
CA ILE A 54 3.16 5.15 8.25
C ILE A 54 3.47 5.04 6.75
N ALA A 55 4.28 4.06 6.35
CA ALA A 55 4.60 3.82 4.94
C ALA A 55 3.35 3.49 4.13
N ALA A 56 2.47 2.64 4.68
CA ALA A 56 1.22 2.28 4.01
C ALA A 56 0.32 3.48 3.82
N LEU A 57 0.18 4.32 4.84
CA LEU A 57 -0.63 5.54 4.75
C LEU A 57 -0.05 6.53 3.75
N ALA A 58 1.27 6.70 3.72
CA ALA A 58 1.94 7.57 2.76
C ALA A 58 1.75 7.09 1.33
N LEU A 59 1.84 5.79 1.09
CA LEU A 59 1.63 5.20 -0.23
C LEU A 59 0.19 5.36 -0.70
N LEU A 60 -0.78 5.19 0.20
CA LEU A 60 -2.19 5.40 -0.13
C LEU A 60 -2.47 6.87 -0.46
N ASP A 61 -1.84 7.79 0.25
CA ASP A 61 -1.97 9.22 -0.02
C ASP A 61 -1.40 9.57 -1.40
N GLU A 62 -0.24 9.01 -1.76
CA GLU A 62 0.34 9.19 -3.10
C GLU A 62 -0.54 8.61 -4.19
N LEU A 63 -1.12 7.44 -3.96
CA LEU A 63 -2.02 6.81 -4.90
C LEU A 63 -3.27 7.66 -5.12
N ASP A 64 -3.84 8.20 -4.06
CA ASP A 64 -5.00 9.08 -4.12
C ASP A 64 -4.68 10.36 -4.91
N ALA A 65 -3.52 10.97 -4.67
CA ALA A 65 -3.08 12.14 -5.42
C ALA A 65 -2.88 11.83 -6.91
N SER A 66 -2.32 10.67 -7.23
CA SER A 66 -2.16 10.21 -8.61
C SER A 66 -3.50 10.00 -9.29
N HIS A 67 -4.47 9.42 -8.60
CA HIS A 67 -5.83 9.24 -9.12
C HIS A 67 -6.50 10.58 -9.41
N ARG A 68 -6.37 11.56 -8.52
CA ARG A 68 -6.93 12.90 -8.73
C ARG A 68 -6.33 13.55 -9.97
N ALA A 69 -5.02 13.46 -10.14
CA ALA A 69 -4.34 14.01 -11.30
C ALA A 69 -4.81 13.35 -12.60
N GLN A 70 -5.02 12.04 -12.61
CA GLN A 70 -5.55 11.32 -13.75
C GLN A 70 -6.99 11.71 -14.08
N VAL A 71 -7.82 11.86 -13.07
CA VAL A 71 -9.21 12.30 -13.22
C VAL A 71 -9.29 13.68 -13.84
N GLU A 72 -8.49 14.62 -13.36
CA GLU A 72 -8.44 15.98 -13.91
C GLU A 72 -7.97 16.02 -15.36
N ALA A 73 -6.99 15.16 -15.70
CA ALA A 73 -6.44 15.10 -17.05
C ALA A 73 -7.37 14.41 -18.05
N ALA A 74 -8.23 13.50 -17.60
CA ALA A 74 -8.95 12.57 -18.47
C ALA A 74 -10.42 12.92 -18.71
N GLY A 75 -11.00 13.84 -17.95
CA GLY A 75 -12.34 14.35 -18.18
C GLY A 75 -13.45 13.59 -17.43
N PRO A 76 -14.73 13.96 -17.67
CA PRO A 76 -15.84 13.54 -16.82
C PRO A 76 -16.13 12.03 -16.75
N ASP A 77 -15.90 11.31 -17.83
CA ASP A 77 -16.21 9.87 -17.88
C ASP A 77 -15.28 9.05 -16.99
N ILE A 78 -14.02 9.48 -16.90
CA ILE A 78 -13.05 8.83 -16.04
C ILE A 78 -13.22 9.27 -14.60
N ALA A 79 -13.77 10.47 -14.38
CA ALA A 79 -14.12 10.91 -13.04
C ALA A 79 -15.14 9.98 -12.37
N ARG A 80 -16.13 9.48 -13.12
CA ARG A 80 -17.10 8.52 -12.60
C ARG A 80 -16.47 7.19 -12.20
N ALA A 81 -15.54 6.70 -13.02
CA ALA A 81 -14.82 5.46 -12.72
C ALA A 81 -13.96 5.64 -11.47
N ALA A 82 -13.30 6.78 -11.34
CA ALA A 82 -12.49 7.09 -10.17
C ALA A 82 -13.33 7.21 -8.88
N GLU A 83 -14.52 7.79 -8.96
CA GLU A 83 -15.45 7.85 -7.83
C GLU A 83 -15.86 6.46 -7.37
N ALA A 84 -16.14 5.55 -8.30
CA ALA A 84 -16.50 4.17 -7.97
C ALA A 84 -15.35 3.45 -7.27
N LEU A 85 -14.11 3.67 -7.71
CA LEU A 85 -12.92 3.10 -7.09
C LEU A 85 -12.68 3.70 -5.69
N ASN A 86 -12.88 4.99 -5.53
CA ASN A 86 -12.75 5.65 -4.22
C ASN A 86 -13.80 5.14 -3.24
N ASP A 87 -15.03 4.93 -3.68
CA ASP A 87 -16.08 4.33 -2.85
C ASP A 87 -15.69 2.94 -2.38
N THR A 88 -15.12 2.14 -3.26
CA THR A 88 -14.64 0.79 -2.92
C THR A 88 -13.52 0.85 -1.89
N ALA A 89 -12.56 1.74 -2.06
CA ALA A 89 -11.47 1.94 -1.11
C ALA A 89 -11.98 2.38 0.25
N ALA A 90 -12.93 3.32 0.29
CA ALA A 90 -13.54 3.78 1.53
C ALA A 90 -14.27 2.65 2.27
N ARG A 91 -14.95 1.75 1.54
CA ARG A 91 -15.60 0.57 2.12
C ARG A 91 -14.59 -0.38 2.73
N ILE A 92 -13.46 -0.59 2.08
CA ILE A 92 -12.38 -1.45 2.59
C ILE A 92 -11.79 -0.86 3.86
N GLU A 93 -11.52 0.45 3.88
CA GLU A 93 -11.01 1.14 5.06
C GLU A 93 -12.00 1.08 6.23
N ALA A 94 -13.28 1.28 5.97
CA ALA A 94 -14.31 1.18 6.99
C ALA A 94 -14.41 -0.23 7.57
N LEU A 95 -14.27 -1.25 6.73
CA LEU A 95 -14.26 -2.64 7.15
C LEU A 95 -13.02 -2.94 8.02
N ALA A 96 -11.86 -2.47 7.61
CA ALA A 96 -10.63 -2.64 8.36
C ALA A 96 -10.73 -1.97 9.74
N ALA A 97 -11.28 -0.76 9.81
CA ALA A 97 -11.49 -0.06 11.07
C ALA A 97 -12.43 -0.82 12.00
N ARG A 98 -13.48 -1.43 11.47
CA ARG A 98 -14.40 -2.27 12.25
C ARG A 98 -13.72 -3.51 12.80
N ILE A 99 -12.87 -4.14 12.02
CA ILE A 99 -12.09 -5.31 12.46
C ILE A 99 -11.15 -4.92 13.61
N GLU A 100 -10.47 -3.79 13.50
CA GLU A 100 -9.60 -3.29 14.57
C GLU A 100 -10.38 -2.97 15.84
N ALA A 101 -11.57 -2.40 15.70
CA ALA A 101 -12.41 -2.04 16.86
C ALA A 101 -12.94 -3.28 17.60
N GLU A 102 -13.05 -4.41 16.93
CA GLU A 102 -13.55 -5.67 17.50
C GLU A 102 -12.46 -6.50 18.20
N LYS A 103 -11.23 -6.10 18.14
CA LYS A 103 -10.12 -6.81 18.82
C LYS A 103 -10.18 -6.68 20.33
#